data_fd1ee03a6eaae4f7e273e5e37ae23ca5
#
_entry.id   fd1ee03a6eaae4f7e273e5e37ae23ca5
#
_cell.length_a   1.000
_cell.length_b   1.000
_cell.length_c   1.000
_cell.angle_alpha   90.00
_cell.angle_beta   90.00
_cell.angle_gamma   90.00
#
_symmetry.space_group_name_H-M   'P 1'
#
loop_
_entity.id
_entity.type
_entity.pdbx_description
1 polymer ?
#
loop_
_entity_poly.entity_id
_entity_poly.type
_entity_poly.pdbx_seq_one_letter_code
_entity_poly.pdbx_strand_id
1 'polypeptide(L)'
;GGDSSGNASGDKVVVDIFQFKVEAKDALEKAAKVYEEKNPNVDINIETVGGGNDYGAALRSKFQSGQEPTIFNIGGPQDVEDWTSKLEDLSDQPWVNEAFDGTLGSVTNDEGVFGMPFNQEGYGFIYNKEIFEKAGIDPATITSYEALENAVKTLDSKKDELGIEAVFAVPGKEKWVTGLHLLNVALGNEFESGKQAYEAKSLNFTYNKELKELLDLQADYAFMPDGKKGSINSVDYAMQIEQKYSTGKVAMVQMGNWAYGGIEGVNADIAANSGILPMPLKGVKEDSIPVGVPMYWSINKDESDAEKDAAKDFLNWLYTSDEGKEMIINDFNFIPAFKGYESDELQPKDPLSAEVLNYANNGKTMPWVFMGYPSGWGENVVGADIQKYLDGSMSWEDLVKNAQKTWAEERE
;
A
#
# COMPACT_ATOMS: atom_id res chain seq x y z
N GLY A 1 -8.74 -27.94 -9.13
CA GLY A 1 -9.66 -27.97 -10.16
C GLY A 1 -9.20 -28.73 -11.38
N GLY A 2 -9.46 -28.18 -12.46
CA GLY A 2 -8.99 -28.74 -13.72
C GLY A 2 -9.72 -29.95 -14.23
N ASP A 3 -10.76 -30.34 -13.57
CA ASP A 3 -11.55 -31.42 -14.09
C ASP A 3 -12.48 -30.88 -15.17
N SER A 4 -12.12 -31.11 -16.39
CA SER A 4 -12.94 -30.76 -17.54
C SER A 4 -14.17 -31.67 -17.69
N SER A 5 -14.39 -32.55 -16.75
CA SER A 5 -15.53 -33.46 -16.70
C SER A 5 -15.60 -34.49 -17.79
N GLY A 6 -14.69 -34.52 -18.73
CA GLY A 6 -14.72 -35.45 -19.83
C GLY A 6 -15.91 -35.25 -20.79
N ASN A 7 -16.53 -34.09 -20.79
CA ASN A 7 -17.59 -33.79 -21.72
C ASN A 7 -16.98 -33.57 -23.09
N ALA A 8 -17.17 -34.50 -23.97
CA ALA A 8 -16.54 -34.53 -25.28
C ALA A 8 -16.84 -33.32 -26.17
N SER A 9 -17.99 -32.66 -25.99
CA SER A 9 -18.38 -31.51 -26.81
C SER A 9 -18.18 -30.18 -26.10
N GLY A 10 -17.89 -30.23 -24.82
CA GLY A 10 -17.83 -29.01 -23.99
C GLY A 10 -16.85 -29.12 -22.84
N ASP A 11 -15.77 -29.86 -23.05
CA ASP A 11 -14.74 -29.91 -22.08
C ASP A 11 -14.26 -28.48 -21.81
N LYS A 12 -14.51 -28.01 -20.60
CA LYS A 12 -14.16 -26.67 -20.20
C LYS A 12 -12.85 -26.64 -19.47
N VAL A 13 -12.14 -25.55 -19.63
CA VAL A 13 -10.96 -25.24 -18.83
C VAL A 13 -11.46 -24.57 -17.57
N VAL A 14 -11.15 -25.16 -16.42
CA VAL A 14 -11.58 -24.64 -15.12
C VAL A 14 -10.44 -23.85 -14.49
N VAL A 15 -10.72 -22.61 -14.12
CA VAL A 15 -9.78 -21.74 -13.41
C VAL A 15 -10.36 -21.48 -12.02
N ASP A 16 -9.70 -22.01 -11.00
CA ASP A 16 -10.09 -21.81 -9.62
C ASP A 16 -9.28 -20.68 -9.03
N ILE A 17 -9.95 -19.62 -8.58
CA ILE A 17 -9.32 -18.45 -7.99
C ILE A 17 -9.56 -18.45 -6.49
N PHE A 18 -8.49 -18.37 -5.72
CA PHE A 18 -8.54 -18.22 -4.27
C PHE A 18 -7.92 -16.87 -3.91
N GLN A 19 -8.74 -15.91 -3.45
CA GLN A 19 -8.28 -14.55 -3.24
C GLN A 19 -8.62 -14.03 -1.85
N PHE A 20 -7.89 -13.00 -1.41
CA PHE A 20 -7.94 -12.52 -0.02
C PHE A 20 -8.87 -11.32 0.21
N LYS A 21 -9.22 -10.56 -0.82
CA LYS A 21 -9.86 -9.24 -0.65
C LYS A 21 -11.37 -9.36 -0.73
N VAL A 22 -12.02 -9.30 0.44
CA VAL A 22 -13.48 -9.41 0.56
C VAL A 22 -14.18 -8.32 -0.25
N GLU A 23 -13.66 -7.09 -0.24
CA GLU A 23 -14.24 -5.94 -0.93
C GLU A 23 -14.23 -6.12 -2.46
N ALA A 24 -13.36 -6.98 -2.98
CA ALA A 24 -13.26 -7.23 -4.42
C ALA A 24 -14.11 -8.43 -4.88
N LYS A 25 -14.76 -9.13 -3.96
CA LYS A 25 -15.50 -10.37 -4.28
C LYS A 25 -16.53 -10.18 -5.40
N ASP A 26 -17.44 -9.23 -5.24
CA ASP A 26 -18.51 -9.00 -6.21
C ASP A 26 -17.97 -8.51 -7.55
N ALA A 27 -16.97 -7.64 -7.54
CA ALA A 27 -16.34 -7.15 -8.76
C ALA A 27 -15.63 -8.27 -9.52
N LEU A 28 -14.94 -9.16 -8.81
CA LEU A 28 -14.24 -10.29 -9.41
C LEU A 28 -15.22 -11.29 -10.01
N GLU A 29 -16.34 -11.57 -9.32
CA GLU A 29 -17.40 -12.46 -9.83
C GLU A 29 -18.03 -11.88 -11.09
N LYS A 30 -18.27 -10.57 -11.14
CA LYS A 30 -18.77 -9.89 -12.35
C LYS A 30 -17.78 -10.00 -13.50
N ALA A 31 -16.49 -9.73 -13.25
CA ALA A 31 -15.46 -9.82 -14.26
C ALA A 31 -15.35 -11.24 -14.83
N ALA A 32 -15.42 -12.24 -13.96
CA ALA A 32 -15.41 -13.65 -14.39
C ALA A 32 -16.57 -13.97 -15.33
N LYS A 33 -17.77 -13.49 -15.01
CA LYS A 33 -18.94 -13.71 -15.88
C LYS A 33 -18.78 -13.07 -17.25
N VAL A 34 -18.30 -11.84 -17.30
CA VAL A 34 -18.04 -11.14 -18.57
C VAL A 34 -17.00 -11.89 -19.38
N TYR A 35 -15.93 -12.35 -18.74
CA TYR A 35 -14.90 -13.13 -19.41
C TYR A 35 -15.44 -14.46 -19.95
N GLU A 36 -16.24 -15.17 -19.15
CA GLU A 36 -16.85 -16.45 -19.55
C GLU A 36 -17.79 -16.30 -20.76
N GLU A 37 -18.51 -15.20 -20.86
CA GLU A 37 -19.35 -14.91 -22.02
C GLU A 37 -18.52 -14.78 -23.30
N LYS A 38 -17.33 -14.21 -23.21
CA LYS A 38 -16.38 -14.08 -24.33
C LYS A 38 -15.59 -15.35 -24.60
N ASN A 39 -15.46 -16.20 -23.60
CA ASN A 39 -14.66 -17.42 -23.63
C ASN A 39 -15.50 -18.58 -23.06
N PRO A 40 -16.50 -19.07 -23.82
CA PRO A 40 -17.45 -20.03 -23.28
C PRO A 40 -16.88 -21.40 -22.95
N ASN A 41 -15.64 -21.67 -23.35
CA ASN A 41 -14.90 -22.87 -22.98
C ASN A 41 -14.16 -22.75 -21.63
N VAL A 42 -14.25 -21.61 -20.96
CA VAL A 42 -13.60 -21.37 -19.66
C VAL A 42 -14.65 -21.21 -18.56
N ASP A 43 -14.47 -21.92 -17.46
CA ASP A 43 -15.23 -21.74 -16.22
C ASP A 43 -14.31 -21.18 -15.15
N ILE A 44 -14.76 -20.12 -14.48
CA ILE A 44 -14.00 -19.50 -13.40
C ILE A 44 -14.79 -19.65 -12.10
N ASN A 45 -14.17 -20.30 -11.12
CA ASN A 45 -14.71 -20.44 -9.77
C ASN A 45 -13.90 -19.56 -8.82
N ILE A 46 -14.59 -18.85 -7.94
CA ILE A 46 -13.95 -17.89 -7.04
C ILE A 46 -14.29 -18.23 -5.60
N GLU A 47 -13.26 -18.31 -4.77
CA GLU A 47 -13.41 -18.41 -3.33
C GLU A 47 -12.64 -17.25 -2.69
N THR A 48 -13.27 -16.58 -1.73
CA THR A 48 -12.71 -15.41 -1.05
C THR A 48 -12.57 -15.71 0.45
N VAL A 49 -11.37 -15.53 0.99
CA VAL A 49 -11.07 -15.65 2.42
C VAL A 49 -10.27 -14.43 2.86
N GLY A 50 -10.86 -13.63 3.73
CA GLY A 50 -10.26 -12.40 4.21
C GLY A 50 -11.09 -11.79 5.32
N GLY A 51 -11.03 -10.48 5.50
CA GLY A 51 -11.86 -9.76 6.46
C GLY A 51 -11.61 -10.16 7.91
N GLY A 52 -10.35 -10.41 8.28
CA GLY A 52 -9.97 -10.84 9.62
C GLY A 52 -9.62 -12.32 9.73
N ASN A 53 -9.89 -13.10 8.70
CA ASN A 53 -9.44 -14.48 8.62
C ASN A 53 -8.04 -14.55 8.02
N ASP A 54 -7.23 -15.53 8.46
CA ASP A 54 -5.86 -15.70 7.99
C ASP A 54 -5.85 -16.34 6.60
N TYR A 55 -5.70 -15.52 5.57
CA TYR A 55 -5.62 -15.98 4.18
C TYR A 55 -4.43 -16.93 3.97
N GLY A 56 -3.26 -16.61 4.51
CA GLY A 56 -2.06 -17.43 4.34
C GLY A 56 -2.24 -18.83 4.89
N ALA A 57 -2.85 -18.96 6.07
CA ALA A 57 -3.15 -20.26 6.66
C ALA A 57 -4.18 -21.03 5.82
N ALA A 58 -5.20 -20.36 5.33
CA ALA A 58 -6.21 -20.96 4.47
C ALA A 58 -5.62 -21.43 3.14
N LEU A 59 -4.70 -20.66 2.56
CA LEU A 59 -4.01 -21.03 1.32
C LEU A 59 -3.17 -22.28 1.51
N ARG A 60 -2.38 -22.34 2.59
CA ARG A 60 -1.59 -23.55 2.92
C ARG A 60 -2.48 -24.78 3.07
N SER A 61 -3.63 -24.61 3.74
CA SER A 61 -4.59 -25.71 3.91
C SER A 61 -5.12 -26.22 2.56
N LYS A 62 -5.42 -25.31 1.64
CA LYS A 62 -5.88 -25.66 0.28
C LYS A 62 -4.85 -26.54 -0.44
N PHE A 63 -3.59 -26.14 -0.43
CA PHE A 63 -2.54 -26.93 -1.08
C PHE A 63 -2.29 -28.26 -0.40
N GLN A 64 -2.36 -28.29 0.93
CA GLN A 64 -2.16 -29.53 1.70
C GLN A 64 -3.29 -30.54 1.51
N SER A 65 -4.51 -30.06 1.27
CA SER A 65 -5.67 -30.94 1.09
C SER A 65 -5.87 -31.39 -0.36
N GLY A 66 -5.00 -30.99 -1.28
CA GLY A 66 -5.13 -31.33 -2.69
C GLY A 66 -6.13 -30.47 -3.45
N GLN A 67 -6.64 -29.40 -2.86
CA GLN A 67 -7.55 -28.45 -3.50
C GLN A 67 -6.79 -27.22 -4.00
N GLU A 68 -5.75 -27.43 -4.77
CA GLU A 68 -4.85 -26.38 -5.22
C GLU A 68 -5.55 -25.42 -6.18
N PRO A 69 -5.58 -24.11 -5.88
CA PRO A 69 -6.14 -23.13 -6.80
C PRO A 69 -5.23 -22.91 -8.01
N THR A 70 -5.84 -22.45 -9.11
CA THR A 70 -5.10 -22.04 -10.32
C THR A 70 -4.47 -20.66 -10.12
N ILE A 71 -5.24 -19.72 -9.54
CA ILE A 71 -4.80 -18.36 -9.22
C ILE A 71 -4.94 -18.15 -7.72
N PHE A 72 -3.89 -17.62 -7.12
CA PHE A 72 -3.90 -17.31 -5.69
C PHE A 72 -3.10 -16.04 -5.42
N ASN A 73 -3.11 -15.55 -4.19
CA ASN A 73 -2.44 -14.31 -3.83
C ASN A 73 -1.19 -14.56 -2.99
N ILE A 74 -0.15 -13.81 -3.28
CA ILE A 74 1.07 -13.77 -2.45
C ILE A 74 1.38 -12.32 -2.07
N GLY A 75 2.09 -12.14 -0.96
CA GLY A 75 2.55 -10.83 -0.51
C GLY A 75 3.92 -10.49 -1.08
N GLY A 76 4.93 -10.48 -0.23
CA GLY A 76 6.27 -10.03 -0.60
C GLY A 76 7.27 -11.16 -0.84
N PRO A 77 8.57 -10.84 -0.66
CA PRO A 77 9.66 -11.76 -0.97
C PRO A 77 9.63 -13.07 -0.17
N GLN A 78 9.15 -13.03 1.07
CA GLN A 78 9.02 -14.24 1.89
C GLN A 78 8.05 -15.23 1.26
N ASP A 79 6.92 -14.74 0.74
CA ASP A 79 5.94 -15.60 0.07
C ASP A 79 6.51 -16.20 -1.22
N VAL A 80 7.29 -15.44 -1.97
CA VAL A 80 7.96 -15.97 -3.16
C VAL A 80 8.86 -17.15 -2.78
N GLU A 81 9.62 -17.01 -1.71
CA GLU A 81 10.47 -18.08 -1.21
C GLU A 81 9.65 -19.30 -0.75
N ASP A 82 8.62 -19.06 0.06
CA ASP A 82 7.78 -20.13 0.62
C ASP A 82 7.00 -20.90 -0.46
N TRP A 83 6.58 -20.22 -1.51
CA TRP A 83 5.75 -20.79 -2.57
C TRP A 83 6.50 -21.10 -3.85
N THR A 84 7.84 -21.01 -3.86
CA THR A 84 8.68 -21.22 -5.06
C THR A 84 8.29 -22.45 -5.87
N SER A 85 7.98 -23.57 -5.21
CA SER A 85 7.64 -24.83 -5.88
C SER A 85 6.29 -24.79 -6.61
N LYS A 86 5.48 -23.76 -6.36
CA LYS A 86 4.12 -23.65 -6.93
C LYS A 86 3.95 -22.44 -7.85
N LEU A 87 4.97 -21.61 -8.01
CA LEU A 87 4.83 -20.36 -8.73
C LEU A 87 5.23 -20.48 -10.20
N GLU A 88 4.31 -20.15 -11.08
CA GLU A 88 4.56 -20.04 -12.52
C GLU A 88 5.33 -18.75 -12.81
N ASP A 89 6.33 -18.82 -13.67
CA ASP A 89 7.06 -17.64 -14.15
C ASP A 89 6.17 -16.86 -15.13
N LEU A 90 5.95 -15.59 -14.84
CA LEU A 90 5.10 -14.68 -15.62
C LEU A 90 5.93 -13.65 -16.40
N SER A 91 7.24 -13.83 -16.50
CA SER A 91 8.13 -12.82 -17.11
C SER A 91 7.85 -12.58 -18.60
N ASP A 92 7.22 -13.53 -19.29
CA ASP A 92 6.84 -13.41 -20.70
C ASP A 92 5.48 -12.76 -20.92
N GLN A 93 4.77 -12.41 -19.86
CA GLN A 93 3.43 -11.83 -19.99
C GLN A 93 3.47 -10.39 -20.52
N PRO A 94 2.49 -10.01 -21.38
CA PRO A 94 2.48 -8.67 -21.98
C PRO A 94 2.45 -7.53 -20.99
N TRP A 95 1.78 -7.69 -19.86
CA TRP A 95 1.63 -6.64 -18.84
C TRP A 95 2.94 -6.32 -18.10
N VAL A 96 3.95 -7.18 -18.17
CA VAL A 96 5.21 -6.95 -17.44
C VAL A 96 5.86 -5.63 -17.82
N ASN A 97 5.87 -5.31 -19.12
CA ASN A 97 6.46 -4.06 -19.62
C ASN A 97 5.58 -2.83 -19.33
N GLU A 98 4.32 -3.05 -18.98
CA GLU A 98 3.39 -1.97 -18.64
C GLU A 98 3.37 -1.65 -17.15
N ALA A 99 3.92 -2.53 -16.31
CA ALA A 99 3.96 -2.31 -14.86
C ALA A 99 4.83 -1.09 -14.53
N PHE A 100 4.38 -0.27 -13.57
CA PHE A 100 5.18 0.86 -13.10
C PHE A 100 6.49 0.36 -12.47
N ASP A 101 7.54 1.16 -12.63
CA ASP A 101 8.86 0.85 -12.07
C ASP A 101 8.77 0.59 -10.57
N GLY A 102 9.45 -0.45 -10.13
CA GLY A 102 9.51 -0.82 -8.71
C GLY A 102 8.35 -1.67 -8.22
N THR A 103 7.27 -1.85 -8.99
CA THR A 103 6.11 -2.62 -8.55
C THR A 103 6.30 -4.13 -8.59
N LEU A 104 7.25 -4.61 -9.38
CA LEU A 104 7.54 -6.05 -9.50
C LEU A 104 8.73 -6.51 -8.65
N GLY A 105 9.44 -5.57 -8.00
CA GLY A 105 10.68 -5.90 -7.30
C GLY A 105 10.53 -6.95 -6.23
N SER A 106 9.43 -6.94 -5.49
CA SER A 106 9.19 -7.89 -4.39
C SER A 106 8.89 -9.32 -4.87
N VAL A 107 8.50 -9.50 -6.13
CA VAL A 107 8.12 -10.82 -6.69
C VAL A 107 9.03 -11.25 -7.83
N THR A 108 10.15 -10.55 -8.05
CA THR A 108 11.10 -10.85 -9.12
C THR A 108 12.41 -11.35 -8.53
N ASN A 109 12.95 -12.41 -9.11
CA ASN A 109 14.30 -12.90 -8.82
C ASN A 109 14.95 -13.38 -10.12
N ASP A 110 16.13 -14.02 -10.02
CA ASP A 110 16.88 -14.48 -11.20
C ASP A 110 16.11 -15.54 -12.02
N GLU A 111 15.11 -16.17 -11.44
CA GLU A 111 14.33 -17.23 -12.10
C GLU A 111 13.08 -16.70 -12.80
N GLY A 112 12.65 -15.49 -12.52
CA GLY A 112 11.49 -14.90 -13.18
C GLY A 112 10.71 -13.88 -12.38
N VAL A 113 9.49 -13.63 -12.84
CA VAL A 113 8.50 -12.75 -12.22
C VAL A 113 7.34 -13.63 -11.74
N PHE A 114 7.04 -13.62 -10.45
CA PHE A 114 6.14 -14.60 -9.85
C PHE A 114 4.81 -14.04 -9.36
N GLY A 115 4.49 -12.82 -9.72
CA GLY A 115 3.21 -12.24 -9.38
C GLY A 115 2.85 -11.02 -10.22
N MET A 116 1.56 -10.85 -10.47
CA MET A 116 0.99 -9.67 -11.12
C MET A 116 0.46 -8.74 -10.03
N PRO A 117 0.81 -7.44 -10.04
CA PRO A 117 0.28 -6.52 -9.03
C PRO A 117 -1.24 -6.54 -8.96
N PHE A 118 -1.77 -6.75 -7.76
CA PHE A 118 -3.21 -6.75 -7.50
C PHE A 118 -3.78 -5.34 -7.63
N ASN A 119 -3.19 -4.40 -6.91
CA ASN A 119 -3.46 -2.97 -6.99
C ASN A 119 -2.31 -2.22 -6.32
N GLN A 120 -2.33 -0.90 -6.42
CA GLN A 120 -1.44 -0.05 -5.64
C GLN A 120 -2.19 0.59 -4.49
N GLU A 121 -1.44 0.93 -3.45
CA GLU A 121 -1.88 1.80 -2.37
C GLU A 121 -0.77 2.81 -2.11
N GLY A 122 -1.15 3.99 -1.64
CA GLY A 122 -0.18 5.04 -1.36
C GLY A 122 -0.55 5.80 -0.11
N TYR A 123 0.45 6.35 0.56
CA TYR A 123 0.26 7.20 1.73
C TYR A 123 1.16 8.42 1.65
N GLY A 124 0.70 9.48 2.28
CA GLY A 124 1.41 10.74 2.35
C GLY A 124 0.76 11.58 3.44
N PHE A 125 0.83 12.89 3.32
CA PHE A 125 0.11 13.77 4.21
C PHE A 125 -1.25 14.10 3.59
N ILE A 126 -2.29 13.44 4.08
CA ILE A 126 -3.67 13.79 3.72
C ILE A 126 -3.96 15.15 4.34
N TYR A 127 -4.44 16.10 3.54
CA TYR A 127 -4.69 17.46 4.01
C TYR A 127 -6.07 17.94 3.65
N ASN A 128 -6.58 18.84 4.48
CA ASN A 128 -7.88 19.50 4.31
C ASN A 128 -7.69 20.75 3.45
N LYS A 129 -8.19 20.71 2.20
CA LYS A 129 -8.02 21.78 1.23
C LYS A 129 -8.64 23.10 1.69
N GLU A 130 -9.79 23.05 2.37
CA GLU A 130 -10.46 24.23 2.88
C GLU A 130 -9.61 24.93 3.94
N ILE A 131 -9.01 24.19 4.86
CA ILE A 131 -8.13 24.77 5.89
C ILE A 131 -6.92 25.43 5.23
N PHE A 132 -6.32 24.79 4.22
CA PHE A 132 -5.18 25.36 3.49
C PHE A 132 -5.56 26.65 2.77
N GLU A 133 -6.72 26.66 2.13
CA GLU A 133 -7.23 27.85 1.44
C GLU A 133 -7.44 29.01 2.41
N LYS A 134 -8.10 28.76 3.55
CA LYS A 134 -8.30 29.75 4.60
C LYS A 134 -6.99 30.28 5.17
N ALA A 135 -5.97 29.46 5.22
CA ALA A 135 -4.65 29.84 5.69
C ALA A 135 -3.82 30.57 4.62
N GLY A 136 -4.31 30.65 3.39
CA GLY A 136 -3.59 31.26 2.28
C GLY A 136 -2.43 30.43 1.76
N ILE A 137 -2.50 29.11 1.92
CA ILE A 137 -1.44 28.20 1.47
C ILE A 137 -1.87 27.49 0.20
N ASP A 138 -1.07 27.62 -0.86
CA ASP A 138 -1.24 26.86 -2.10
C ASP A 138 -0.54 25.50 -1.96
N PRO A 139 -1.28 24.38 -1.91
CA PRO A 139 -0.67 23.07 -1.74
C PRO A 139 0.28 22.68 -2.87
N ALA A 140 0.09 23.23 -4.08
CA ALA A 140 0.97 22.96 -5.22
C ALA A 140 2.41 23.42 -4.98
N THR A 141 2.63 24.36 -4.06
CA THR A 141 3.97 24.85 -3.71
C THR A 141 4.71 23.95 -2.74
N ILE A 142 4.04 22.96 -2.14
CA ILE A 142 4.63 22.09 -1.13
C ILE A 142 5.25 20.88 -1.82
N THR A 143 6.47 21.08 -2.34
CA THR A 143 7.25 20.07 -3.04
C THR A 143 8.62 19.84 -2.38
N SER A 144 8.79 20.34 -1.16
CA SER A 144 10.03 20.21 -0.40
C SER A 144 9.76 20.16 1.10
N TYR A 145 10.71 19.69 1.86
CA TYR A 145 10.65 19.71 3.33
C TYR A 145 10.50 21.14 3.85
N GLU A 146 11.28 22.08 3.31
CA GLU A 146 11.24 23.48 3.74
C GLU A 146 9.85 24.09 3.50
N ALA A 147 9.24 23.84 2.34
CA ALA A 147 7.91 24.33 2.04
C ALA A 147 6.87 23.72 2.99
N LEU A 148 6.98 22.43 3.30
CA LEU A 148 6.10 21.78 4.27
C LEU A 148 6.28 22.39 5.67
N GLU A 149 7.51 22.56 6.13
CA GLU A 149 7.79 23.17 7.43
C GLU A 149 7.19 24.57 7.52
N ASN A 150 7.37 25.39 6.50
CA ASN A 150 6.80 26.75 6.46
C ASN A 150 5.25 26.70 6.52
N ALA A 151 4.63 25.80 5.79
CA ALA A 151 3.19 25.61 5.82
C ALA A 151 2.70 25.20 7.22
N VAL A 152 3.40 24.26 7.85
CA VAL A 152 3.07 23.80 9.22
C VAL A 152 3.15 24.96 10.21
N LYS A 153 4.18 25.77 10.16
CA LYS A 153 4.34 26.95 11.03
C LYS A 153 3.23 27.97 10.80
N THR A 154 2.87 28.20 9.54
CA THR A 154 1.77 29.10 9.18
C THR A 154 0.46 28.60 9.77
N LEU A 155 0.13 27.32 9.57
CA LEU A 155 -1.08 26.71 10.10
C LEU A 155 -1.12 26.78 11.62
N ASP A 156 -0.03 26.49 12.28
CA ASP A 156 0.07 26.57 13.74
C ASP A 156 -0.17 27.97 14.26
N SER A 157 0.40 28.99 13.59
CA SER A 157 0.23 30.38 13.99
C SER A 157 -1.22 30.87 13.83
N LYS A 158 -2.00 30.21 12.98
CA LYS A 158 -3.40 30.56 12.66
C LYS A 158 -4.41 29.60 13.26
N LYS A 159 -4.00 28.73 14.20
CA LYS A 159 -4.89 27.68 14.76
C LYS A 159 -6.23 28.23 15.22
N ASP A 160 -6.23 29.31 15.95
CA ASP A 160 -7.45 29.84 16.55
C ASP A 160 -8.42 30.33 15.48
N GLU A 161 -7.93 31.09 14.50
CA GLU A 161 -8.82 31.55 13.42
C GLU A 161 -9.26 30.43 12.48
N LEU A 162 -8.46 29.36 12.36
CA LEU A 162 -8.81 28.20 11.54
C LEU A 162 -9.72 27.21 12.28
N GLY A 163 -9.87 27.36 13.59
CA GLY A 163 -10.67 26.46 14.41
C GLY A 163 -10.06 25.06 14.57
N ILE A 164 -8.75 24.95 14.43
CA ILE A 164 -8.06 23.67 14.60
C ILE A 164 -7.36 23.58 15.96
N GLU A 165 -7.27 22.36 16.50
CA GLU A 165 -6.61 22.10 17.78
C GLU A 165 -5.10 21.98 17.60
N ALA A 166 -4.68 21.44 16.45
CA ALA A 166 -3.28 21.22 16.10
C ALA A 166 -3.17 21.10 14.58
N VAL A 167 -1.96 21.15 14.05
CA VAL A 167 -1.73 20.97 12.61
C VAL A 167 -1.90 19.51 12.22
N PHE A 168 -1.35 18.60 13.04
CA PHE A 168 -1.38 17.15 12.78
C PHE A 168 -2.14 16.39 13.88
N ALA A 169 -2.60 15.18 13.53
CA ALA A 169 -2.91 14.12 14.47
C ALA A 169 -2.03 12.92 14.09
N VAL A 170 -1.15 12.51 14.99
CA VAL A 170 -0.22 11.41 14.78
C VAL A 170 -0.71 10.19 15.57
N PRO A 171 -0.99 9.06 14.92
CA PRO A 171 -1.51 7.89 15.61
C PRO A 171 -0.37 7.07 16.23
N GLY A 172 0.26 7.60 17.26
CA GLY A 172 1.42 6.96 17.90
C GLY A 172 1.15 5.58 18.49
N LYS A 173 -0.12 5.25 18.76
CA LYS A 173 -0.50 3.90 19.19
C LYS A 173 -0.34 2.87 18.07
N GLU A 174 -0.44 3.31 16.81
CA GLU A 174 -0.41 2.43 15.64
C GLU A 174 1.02 2.24 15.15
N LYS A 175 1.65 1.19 15.62
CA LYS A 175 3.06 0.89 15.29
C LYS A 175 3.28 0.62 13.81
N TRP A 176 2.26 0.21 13.07
CA TRP A 176 2.35 0.03 11.62
C TRP A 176 2.48 1.39 10.89
N VAL A 177 1.90 2.44 11.44
CA VAL A 177 2.01 3.78 10.84
C VAL A 177 3.43 4.34 11.01
N THR A 178 4.03 4.15 12.17
CA THR A 178 5.38 4.65 12.46
C THR A 178 6.47 3.66 12.08
N GLY A 179 6.33 2.40 12.47
CA GLY A 179 7.35 1.37 12.32
C GLY A 179 7.41 0.73 10.94
N LEU A 180 6.33 0.79 10.16
CA LEU A 180 6.32 0.35 8.77
C LEU A 180 6.33 1.55 7.83
N HIS A 181 5.27 2.37 7.86
CA HIS A 181 5.03 3.43 6.87
C HIS A 181 6.00 4.60 6.99
N LEU A 182 6.10 5.22 8.15
CA LEU A 182 7.02 6.36 8.33
C LEU A 182 8.46 5.93 8.11
N LEU A 183 8.87 4.81 8.72
CA LEU A 183 10.22 4.28 8.56
C LEU A 183 10.54 4.02 7.08
N ASN A 184 9.56 3.59 6.30
CA ASN A 184 9.75 3.33 4.87
C ASN A 184 10.18 4.59 4.10
N VAL A 185 9.85 5.79 4.56
CA VAL A 185 10.29 7.03 3.88
C VAL A 185 11.81 7.09 3.85
N ALA A 186 12.48 6.67 4.93
CA ALA A 186 13.92 6.57 4.97
C ALA A 186 14.44 5.32 4.26
N LEU A 187 13.89 4.14 4.58
CA LEU A 187 14.40 2.87 4.06
C LEU A 187 14.05 2.65 2.58
N GLY A 188 12.97 3.22 2.08
CA GLY A 188 12.63 3.20 0.66
C GLY A 188 13.56 4.06 -0.21
N ASN A 189 14.43 4.87 0.41
CA ASN A 189 15.50 5.59 -0.27
C ASN A 189 16.87 4.94 -0.04
N GLU A 190 16.97 4.01 0.90
CA GLU A 190 18.18 3.21 1.12
C GLU A 190 18.15 1.92 0.32
N PHE A 191 16.98 1.29 0.21
CA PHE A 191 16.75 0.06 -0.55
C PHE A 191 15.91 0.35 -1.79
N GLU A 192 16.24 -0.30 -2.89
CA GLU A 192 15.53 -0.11 -4.17
C GLU A 192 14.22 -0.90 -4.26
N SER A 193 14.08 -1.95 -3.43
CA SER A 193 12.92 -2.83 -3.46
C SER A 193 12.77 -3.57 -2.14
N GLY A 194 11.59 -4.14 -1.93
CA GLY A 194 11.35 -5.05 -0.81
C GLY A 194 12.28 -6.25 -0.83
N LYS A 195 12.59 -6.78 -2.02
CA LYS A 195 13.55 -7.88 -2.18
C LYS A 195 14.95 -7.49 -1.70
N GLN A 196 15.44 -6.32 -2.09
CA GLN A 196 16.75 -5.85 -1.65
C GLN A 196 16.80 -5.70 -0.12
N ALA A 197 15.74 -5.14 0.49
CA ALA A 197 15.65 -5.07 1.94
C ALA A 197 15.63 -6.45 2.58
N TYR A 198 14.90 -7.40 1.99
CA TYR A 198 14.80 -8.79 2.46
C TYR A 198 16.14 -9.51 2.45
N GLU A 199 16.97 -9.26 1.44
CA GLU A 199 18.29 -9.89 1.28
C GLU A 199 19.39 -9.18 2.07
N ALA A 200 19.16 -7.95 2.54
CA ALA A 200 20.18 -7.17 3.21
C ALA A 200 20.52 -7.73 4.60
N LYS A 201 21.79 -8.00 4.82
CA LYS A 201 22.30 -8.53 6.10
C LYS A 201 22.49 -7.45 7.16
N SER A 202 22.55 -6.19 6.72
CA SER A 202 22.74 -5.05 7.61
C SER A 202 21.88 -3.87 7.17
N LEU A 203 21.60 -3.00 8.12
CA LEU A 203 20.89 -1.73 7.90
C LEU A 203 21.87 -0.60 8.21
N ASN A 204 22.13 0.26 7.23
CA ASN A 204 22.94 1.44 7.45
C ASN A 204 22.15 2.57 8.12
N PHE A 205 20.87 2.61 7.87
CA PHE A 205 19.96 3.66 8.32
C PHE A 205 20.47 5.04 7.89
N THR A 206 20.86 5.10 6.64
CA THR A 206 21.57 6.25 6.04
C THR A 206 20.83 7.57 6.26
N TYR A 207 19.51 7.56 6.14
CA TYR A 207 18.68 8.77 6.20
C TYR A 207 17.96 8.94 7.53
N ASN A 208 18.55 8.43 8.61
CA ASN A 208 17.92 8.52 9.93
C ASN A 208 17.69 9.97 10.40
N LYS A 209 18.62 10.88 10.10
CA LYS A 209 18.48 12.29 10.49
C LYS A 209 17.31 12.96 9.82
N GLU A 210 17.14 12.71 8.52
CA GLU A 210 16.05 13.27 7.73
C GLU A 210 14.70 12.69 8.17
N LEU A 211 14.70 11.42 8.57
CA LEU A 211 13.52 10.78 9.14
C LEU A 211 13.14 11.40 10.47
N LYS A 212 14.14 11.64 11.33
CA LYS A 212 13.93 12.33 12.61
C LYS A 212 13.29 13.70 12.40
N GLU A 213 13.80 14.47 11.45
CA GLU A 213 13.25 15.80 11.13
C GLU A 213 11.78 15.69 10.73
N LEU A 214 11.42 14.70 9.88
CA LEU A 214 10.05 14.50 9.44
C LEU A 214 9.12 14.05 10.58
N LEU A 215 9.61 13.16 11.44
CA LEU A 215 8.86 12.74 12.63
C LEU A 215 8.66 13.89 13.61
N ASP A 216 9.73 14.63 13.90
CA ASP A 216 9.67 15.76 14.84
C ASP A 216 8.74 16.87 14.33
N LEU A 217 8.74 17.13 13.03
CA LEU A 217 7.82 18.10 12.44
C LEU A 217 6.38 17.74 12.71
N GLN A 218 6.03 16.46 12.56
CA GLN A 218 4.67 15.98 12.87
C GLN A 218 4.39 16.07 14.37
N ALA A 219 5.29 15.51 15.17
CA ALA A 219 5.06 15.36 16.62
C ALA A 219 5.02 16.71 17.35
N ASP A 220 5.86 17.66 16.95
CA ASP A 220 5.93 18.99 17.59
C ASP A 220 4.66 19.82 17.32
N TYR A 221 3.91 19.51 16.28
CA TYR A 221 2.70 20.23 15.91
C TYR A 221 1.46 19.32 15.91
N ALA A 222 1.52 18.23 16.67
CA ALA A 222 0.46 17.23 16.75
C ALA A 222 -0.50 17.51 17.90
N PHE A 223 -1.71 17.02 17.73
CA PHE A 223 -2.68 16.90 18.82
C PHE A 223 -2.10 16.00 19.92
N MET A 224 -2.12 16.50 21.15
CA MET A 224 -1.62 15.81 22.34
C MET A 224 -2.72 15.72 23.38
N PRO A 225 -3.32 14.54 23.60
CA PRO A 225 -4.48 14.39 24.50
C PRO A 225 -4.29 14.98 25.91
N ASP A 226 -3.09 14.89 26.48
CA ASP A 226 -2.80 15.44 27.80
C ASP A 226 -1.84 16.64 27.77
N GLY A 227 -1.56 17.19 26.59
CA GLY A 227 -0.64 18.30 26.40
C GLY A 227 0.81 17.93 26.41
N LYS A 228 1.16 16.67 26.60
CA LYS A 228 2.54 16.16 26.57
C LYS A 228 2.76 15.31 25.34
N LYS A 229 3.98 15.37 24.77
CA LYS A 229 4.31 14.64 23.54
C LYS A 229 4.10 13.13 23.69
N GLY A 230 4.37 12.55 24.86
CA GLY A 230 4.16 11.12 25.07
C GLY A 230 2.71 10.67 24.93
N SER A 231 1.72 11.58 25.10
CA SER A 231 0.31 11.25 24.93
C SER A 231 -0.07 10.96 23.49
N ILE A 232 0.80 11.28 22.52
CA ILE A 232 0.64 10.90 21.11
C ILE A 232 0.52 9.37 21.02
N ASN A 233 1.18 8.62 21.90
CA ASN A 233 1.14 7.16 21.91
C ASN A 233 -0.22 6.58 22.31
N SER A 234 -1.16 7.39 22.79
CA SER A 234 -2.53 6.95 23.05
C SER A 234 -3.49 7.23 21.90
N VAL A 235 -3.04 7.96 20.89
CA VAL A 235 -3.86 8.28 19.71
C VAL A 235 -3.85 7.07 18.78
N ASP A 236 -5.02 6.51 18.51
CA ASP A 236 -5.19 5.42 17.56
C ASP A 236 -5.70 5.92 16.20
N TYR A 237 -5.90 4.99 15.27
CA TYR A 237 -6.40 5.31 13.93
C TYR A 237 -7.77 5.99 13.97
N ALA A 238 -8.69 5.49 14.78
CA ALA A 238 -10.03 6.06 14.87
C ALA A 238 -9.98 7.50 15.39
N MET A 239 -9.19 7.77 16.41
CA MET A 239 -9.02 9.13 16.93
C MET A 239 -8.40 10.05 15.88
N GLN A 240 -7.35 9.59 15.20
CA GLN A 240 -6.68 10.36 14.16
C GLN A 240 -7.64 10.74 13.03
N ILE A 241 -8.30 9.74 12.45
CA ILE A 241 -9.09 9.90 11.22
C ILE A 241 -10.51 10.36 11.52
N GLU A 242 -11.23 9.67 12.40
CA GLU A 242 -12.66 9.93 12.62
C GLU A 242 -12.91 11.11 13.55
N GLN A 243 -12.11 11.23 14.61
CA GLN A 243 -12.37 12.25 15.64
C GLN A 243 -11.67 13.57 15.37
N LYS A 244 -10.51 13.57 14.74
CA LYS A 244 -9.73 14.80 14.54
C LYS A 244 -9.72 15.27 13.09
N TYR A 245 -9.29 14.45 12.13
CA TYR A 245 -9.23 14.88 10.73
C TYR A 245 -10.63 15.10 10.16
N SER A 246 -11.51 14.13 10.29
CA SER A 246 -12.85 14.15 9.67
C SER A 246 -13.80 15.15 10.29
N THR A 247 -13.41 15.74 11.41
CA THR A 247 -14.19 16.81 12.09
C THR A 247 -13.56 18.21 11.91
N GLY A 248 -12.51 18.30 11.11
CA GLY A 248 -11.83 19.58 10.86
C GLY A 248 -11.02 20.12 12.03
N LYS A 249 -10.62 19.26 12.96
CA LYS A 249 -9.84 19.65 14.15
C LYS A 249 -8.34 19.70 13.91
N VAL A 250 -7.86 19.05 12.86
CA VAL A 250 -6.46 19.11 12.42
C VAL A 250 -6.42 19.34 10.93
N ALA A 251 -5.29 19.90 10.45
CA ALA A 251 -5.13 20.23 9.03
C ALA A 251 -4.65 19.06 8.20
N MET A 252 -3.83 18.19 8.77
CA MET A 252 -3.16 17.10 8.07
C MET A 252 -3.01 15.86 8.93
N VAL A 253 -2.93 14.70 8.25
CA VAL A 253 -2.59 13.42 8.88
C VAL A 253 -1.72 12.62 7.93
N GLN A 254 -0.74 11.90 8.45
CA GLN A 254 -0.01 10.90 7.69
C GLN A 254 -0.89 9.64 7.60
N MET A 255 -1.39 9.34 6.43
CA MET A 255 -2.22 8.15 6.20
C MET A 255 -2.36 7.88 4.70
N GLY A 256 -2.93 6.74 4.35
CA GLY A 256 -3.07 6.33 2.97
C GLY A 256 -4.46 6.52 2.39
N ASN A 257 -4.56 6.23 1.09
CA ASN A 257 -5.81 6.37 0.34
C ASN A 257 -6.97 5.54 0.93
N TRP A 258 -6.66 4.46 1.62
CA TRP A 258 -7.68 3.61 2.27
C TRP A 258 -8.50 4.33 3.35
N ALA A 259 -8.02 5.46 3.83
CA ALA A 259 -8.75 6.25 4.83
C ALA A 259 -9.98 6.96 4.25
N TYR A 260 -10.09 7.07 2.93
CA TYR A 260 -11.17 7.84 2.31
C TYR A 260 -12.56 7.42 2.78
N GLY A 261 -12.85 6.12 2.81
CA GLY A 261 -14.17 5.62 3.23
C GLY A 261 -14.53 6.01 4.65
N GLY A 262 -13.57 5.95 5.57
CA GLY A 262 -13.76 6.37 6.96
C GLY A 262 -13.99 7.86 7.10
N ILE A 263 -13.26 8.66 6.31
CA ILE A 263 -13.45 10.13 6.30
C ILE A 263 -14.83 10.47 5.75
N GLU A 264 -15.20 9.88 4.61
CA GLU A 264 -16.50 10.12 3.97
C GLU A 264 -17.66 9.75 4.89
N GLY A 265 -17.53 8.66 5.63
CA GLY A 265 -18.56 8.19 6.57
C GLY A 265 -18.82 9.16 7.72
N VAL A 266 -17.86 9.99 8.08
CA VAL A 266 -17.99 11.03 9.11
C VAL A 266 -18.37 12.36 8.49
N ASN A 267 -17.69 12.76 7.43
CA ASN A 267 -17.90 14.07 6.79
C ASN A 267 -17.56 13.99 5.29
N ALA A 268 -18.59 13.89 4.47
CA ALA A 268 -18.44 13.77 3.03
C ALA A 268 -17.78 15.00 2.39
N ASP A 269 -18.01 16.20 2.94
CA ASP A 269 -17.42 17.44 2.41
C ASP A 269 -15.91 17.48 2.64
N ILE A 270 -15.46 17.10 3.83
CA ILE A 270 -14.02 17.01 4.13
C ILE A 270 -13.38 15.93 3.26
N ALA A 271 -14.02 14.79 3.10
CA ALA A 271 -13.52 13.71 2.24
C ALA A 271 -13.32 14.22 0.80
N ALA A 272 -14.33 14.87 0.24
CA ALA A 272 -14.28 15.41 -1.13
C ALA A 272 -13.21 16.51 -1.29
N ASN A 273 -12.90 17.22 -0.22
CA ASN A 273 -11.90 18.30 -0.21
C ASN A 273 -10.58 17.86 0.44
N SER A 274 -10.25 16.60 0.35
CA SER A 274 -8.98 16.07 0.80
C SER A 274 -8.04 15.81 -0.37
N GLY A 275 -6.76 16.03 -0.13
CA GLY A 275 -5.70 15.70 -1.09
C GLY A 275 -4.54 15.04 -0.37
N ILE A 276 -3.47 14.74 -1.10
CA ILE A 276 -2.26 14.12 -0.55
C ILE A 276 -1.05 14.99 -0.89
N LEU A 277 -0.32 15.41 0.13
CA LEU A 277 0.96 16.10 -0.03
C LEU A 277 2.11 15.10 0.03
N PRO A 278 3.28 15.46 -0.58
CA PRO A 278 4.47 14.64 -0.48
C PRO A 278 4.90 14.37 0.96
N MET A 279 5.66 13.30 1.14
CA MET A 279 6.40 13.03 2.38
C MET A 279 7.87 13.34 2.11
N PRO A 280 8.31 14.58 2.31
CA PRO A 280 9.63 15.02 1.90
C PRO A 280 10.73 14.52 2.82
N LEU A 281 11.69 13.80 2.25
CA LEU A 281 12.93 13.45 2.92
C LEU A 281 13.99 14.49 2.51
N LYS A 282 14.27 15.41 3.40
CA LYS A 282 15.03 16.64 3.11
C LYS A 282 16.35 16.37 2.41
N GLY A 283 16.54 16.97 1.23
CA GLY A 283 17.77 16.86 0.46
C GLY A 283 17.97 15.51 -0.24
N VAL A 284 17.05 14.57 -0.09
CA VAL A 284 17.16 13.23 -0.68
C VAL A 284 16.05 13.01 -1.71
N LYS A 285 14.80 13.02 -1.28
CA LYS A 285 13.64 12.93 -2.15
C LYS A 285 12.50 13.69 -1.48
N GLU A 286 12.08 14.77 -2.11
CA GLU A 286 11.20 15.73 -1.44
C GLU A 286 9.80 15.83 -2.05
N ASP A 287 9.64 15.48 -3.34
CA ASP A 287 8.36 15.60 -4.04
C ASP A 287 7.84 14.22 -4.45
N SER A 288 7.63 13.36 -3.47
CA SER A 288 7.22 11.98 -3.70
C SER A 288 6.43 11.44 -2.52
N ILE A 289 5.64 10.39 -2.79
CA ILE A 289 4.96 9.61 -1.77
C ILE A 289 5.35 8.14 -1.88
N PRO A 290 5.31 7.38 -0.78
CA PRO A 290 5.44 5.92 -0.85
C PRO A 290 4.20 5.31 -1.50
N VAL A 291 4.42 4.56 -2.57
CA VAL A 291 3.36 3.82 -3.27
C VAL A 291 3.84 2.40 -3.47
N GLY A 292 2.99 1.45 -3.19
CA GLY A 292 3.38 0.05 -3.30
C GLY A 292 2.22 -0.88 -3.58
N VAL A 293 2.56 -2.14 -3.76
CA VAL A 293 1.64 -3.22 -4.07
C VAL A 293 1.54 -4.11 -2.84
N PRO A 294 0.37 -4.17 -2.18
CA PRO A 294 0.23 -5.00 -0.98
C PRO A 294 0.18 -6.49 -1.27
N MET A 295 -0.37 -6.89 -2.41
CA MET A 295 -0.54 -8.29 -2.79
C MET A 295 -0.43 -8.45 -4.31
N TYR A 296 -0.17 -9.69 -4.72
CA TYR A 296 0.01 -10.07 -6.13
C TYR A 296 -0.88 -11.25 -6.48
N TRP A 297 -1.24 -11.35 -7.77
CA TRP A 297 -1.85 -12.55 -8.34
C TRP A 297 -0.75 -13.48 -8.81
N SER A 298 -0.76 -14.72 -8.32
CA SER A 298 0.16 -15.76 -8.77
C SER A 298 -0.58 -16.91 -9.41
N ILE A 299 0.10 -17.64 -10.28
CA ILE A 299 -0.46 -18.77 -11.01
C ILE A 299 0.27 -20.04 -10.59
N ASN A 300 -0.49 -21.09 -10.31
CA ASN A 300 0.03 -22.39 -9.91
C ASN A 300 0.67 -23.10 -11.10
N LYS A 301 1.97 -23.29 -11.04
CA LYS A 301 2.72 -23.91 -12.13
C LYS A 301 2.38 -25.38 -12.37
N ASP A 302 1.77 -26.04 -11.40
CA ASP A 302 1.42 -27.47 -11.50
C ASP A 302 0.08 -27.72 -12.20
N GLU A 303 -0.66 -26.65 -12.54
CA GLU A 303 -1.87 -26.78 -13.34
C GLU A 303 -1.52 -27.13 -14.78
N SER A 304 -2.51 -27.63 -15.55
CA SER A 304 -2.32 -27.93 -16.97
C SER A 304 -1.97 -26.66 -17.74
N ASP A 305 -1.34 -26.83 -18.90
CA ASP A 305 -1.02 -25.70 -19.78
C ASP A 305 -2.27 -24.92 -20.18
N ALA A 306 -3.37 -25.62 -20.48
CA ALA A 306 -4.64 -24.97 -20.84
C ALA A 306 -5.20 -24.11 -19.69
N GLU A 307 -5.11 -24.61 -18.46
CA GLU A 307 -5.58 -23.87 -17.28
C GLU A 307 -4.69 -22.66 -16.98
N LYS A 308 -3.38 -22.85 -17.07
CA LYS A 308 -2.43 -21.74 -16.89
C LYS A 308 -2.62 -20.65 -17.95
N ASP A 309 -2.80 -21.06 -19.21
CA ASP A 309 -3.01 -20.10 -20.31
C ASP A 309 -4.31 -19.33 -20.13
N ALA A 310 -5.39 -19.99 -19.72
CA ALA A 310 -6.66 -19.32 -19.44
C ALA A 310 -6.54 -18.35 -18.27
N ALA A 311 -5.83 -18.75 -17.21
CA ALA A 311 -5.58 -17.88 -16.05
C ALA A 311 -4.77 -16.63 -16.44
N LYS A 312 -3.71 -16.82 -17.21
CA LYS A 312 -2.88 -15.70 -17.71
C LYS A 312 -3.70 -14.76 -18.60
N ASP A 313 -4.51 -15.32 -19.48
CA ASP A 313 -5.33 -14.53 -20.39
C ASP A 313 -6.40 -13.74 -19.64
N PHE A 314 -7.06 -14.36 -18.66
CA PHE A 314 -8.04 -13.67 -17.81
C PHE A 314 -7.42 -12.46 -17.08
N LEU A 315 -6.29 -12.65 -16.45
CA LEU A 315 -5.61 -11.56 -15.73
C LEU A 315 -5.15 -10.44 -16.67
N ASN A 316 -4.57 -10.81 -17.81
CA ASN A 316 -4.15 -9.82 -18.80
C ASN A 316 -5.35 -9.04 -19.35
N TRP A 317 -6.44 -9.74 -19.70
CA TRP A 317 -7.65 -9.10 -20.16
C TRP A 317 -8.22 -8.12 -19.12
N LEU A 318 -8.27 -8.56 -17.86
CA LEU A 318 -8.85 -7.74 -16.80
C LEU A 318 -8.10 -6.42 -16.61
N TYR A 319 -6.77 -6.45 -16.62
CA TYR A 319 -5.96 -5.27 -16.31
C TYR A 319 -5.57 -4.43 -17.53
N THR A 320 -5.59 -5.00 -18.74
CA THR A 320 -5.05 -4.32 -19.91
C THR A 320 -6.04 -4.07 -21.06
N SER A 321 -7.19 -4.75 -21.07
CA SER A 321 -8.22 -4.46 -22.08
C SER A 321 -9.02 -3.21 -21.70
N ASP A 322 -9.65 -2.57 -22.68
CA ASP A 322 -10.50 -1.40 -22.42
C ASP A 322 -11.64 -1.74 -21.47
N GLU A 323 -12.29 -2.87 -21.69
CA GLU A 323 -13.39 -3.34 -20.84
C GLU A 323 -12.92 -3.67 -19.43
N GLY A 324 -11.81 -4.39 -19.31
CA GLY A 324 -11.24 -4.76 -18.02
C GLY A 324 -10.78 -3.54 -17.23
N LYS A 325 -10.16 -2.57 -17.89
CA LYS A 325 -9.72 -1.33 -17.23
C LYS A 325 -10.88 -0.57 -16.60
N GLU A 326 -12.01 -0.49 -17.27
CA GLU A 326 -13.21 0.14 -16.71
C GLU A 326 -13.67 -0.58 -15.44
N MET A 327 -13.61 -1.91 -15.42
CA MET A 327 -13.95 -2.70 -14.24
C MET A 327 -12.97 -2.47 -13.10
N ILE A 328 -11.68 -2.45 -13.38
CA ILE A 328 -10.63 -2.17 -12.37
C ILE A 328 -10.91 -0.84 -11.67
N ILE A 329 -11.26 0.18 -12.42
CA ILE A 329 -11.52 1.52 -11.87
C ILE A 329 -12.91 1.61 -11.21
N ASN A 330 -13.95 1.16 -11.90
CA ASN A 330 -15.34 1.43 -11.49
C ASN A 330 -15.94 0.37 -10.57
N ASP A 331 -15.57 -0.89 -10.73
CA ASP A 331 -16.12 -1.98 -9.94
C ASP A 331 -15.20 -2.41 -8.80
N PHE A 332 -13.91 -2.56 -9.08
CA PHE A 332 -12.92 -2.92 -8.06
C PHE A 332 -12.50 -1.74 -7.20
N ASN A 333 -12.58 -0.53 -7.72
CA ASN A 333 -12.05 0.68 -7.08
C ASN A 333 -10.55 0.55 -6.76
N PHE A 334 -9.82 -0.04 -7.67
CA PHE A 334 -8.37 -0.22 -7.53
C PHE A 334 -7.61 0.96 -8.08
N ILE A 335 -6.41 1.16 -7.57
CA ILE A 335 -5.40 2.01 -8.18
C ILE A 335 -4.49 1.07 -8.96
N PRO A 336 -4.54 1.06 -10.30
CA PRO A 336 -3.76 0.12 -11.09
C PRO A 336 -2.26 0.40 -11.01
N ALA A 337 -1.46 -0.66 -11.06
CA ALA A 337 0.00 -0.57 -11.04
C ALA A 337 0.59 -0.56 -12.46
N PHE A 338 -0.20 -0.19 -13.45
CA PHE A 338 0.16 -0.26 -14.86
C PHE A 338 -0.04 1.06 -15.57
N LYS A 339 0.81 1.31 -16.57
CA LYS A 339 0.58 2.37 -17.55
C LYS A 339 -0.68 2.03 -18.36
N GLY A 340 -1.27 3.03 -18.98
CA GLY A 340 -2.47 2.82 -19.80
C GLY A 340 -3.77 3.23 -19.14
N TYR A 341 -3.71 3.85 -17.96
CA TYR A 341 -4.87 4.37 -17.21
C TYR A 341 -4.83 5.90 -17.08
N GLU A 342 -4.22 6.59 -18.04
CA GLU A 342 -3.99 8.04 -17.94
C GLU A 342 -5.22 8.87 -18.34
N SER A 343 -6.18 8.28 -19.08
CA SER A 343 -7.36 9.01 -19.55
C SER A 343 -8.28 9.42 -18.41
N ASP A 344 -9.04 10.49 -18.63
CA ASP A 344 -9.97 11.02 -17.60
C ASP A 344 -11.02 9.99 -17.17
N GLU A 345 -11.49 9.15 -18.09
CA GLU A 345 -12.49 8.12 -17.80
C GLU A 345 -11.94 7.00 -16.91
N LEU A 346 -10.64 6.86 -16.83
CA LEU A 346 -9.95 5.79 -16.07
C LEU A 346 -9.32 6.31 -14.79
N GLN A 347 -9.81 7.44 -14.25
CA GLN A 347 -9.35 7.93 -12.96
C GLN A 347 -10.18 7.32 -11.83
N PRO A 348 -9.54 6.95 -10.71
CA PRO A 348 -10.27 6.51 -9.53
C PRO A 348 -11.30 7.55 -9.08
N LYS A 349 -12.44 7.09 -8.57
CA LYS A 349 -13.55 7.98 -8.20
C LYS A 349 -13.27 8.81 -6.96
N ASP A 350 -12.58 8.25 -5.97
CA ASP A 350 -12.25 9.03 -4.79
C ASP A 350 -10.98 9.86 -5.00
N PRO A 351 -10.93 11.08 -4.44
CA PRO A 351 -9.83 11.98 -4.71
C PRO A 351 -8.48 11.51 -4.15
N LEU A 352 -8.46 10.71 -3.09
CA LEU A 352 -7.20 10.21 -2.54
C LEU A 352 -6.59 9.16 -3.45
N SER A 353 -7.39 8.22 -3.94
CA SER A 353 -6.92 7.20 -4.89
C SER A 353 -6.50 7.85 -6.21
N ALA A 354 -7.25 8.87 -6.68
CA ALA A 354 -6.89 9.61 -7.88
C ALA A 354 -5.53 10.32 -7.73
N GLU A 355 -5.26 10.91 -6.57
CA GLU A 355 -3.97 11.53 -6.32
C GLU A 355 -2.82 10.52 -6.27
N VAL A 356 -3.03 9.35 -5.66
CA VAL A 356 -2.00 8.30 -5.65
C VAL A 356 -1.65 7.89 -7.08
N LEU A 357 -2.65 7.66 -7.92
CA LEU A 357 -2.41 7.32 -9.33
C LEU A 357 -1.69 8.46 -10.06
N ASN A 358 -2.05 9.70 -9.78
CA ASN A 358 -1.39 10.85 -10.37
C ASN A 358 0.11 10.92 -10.00
N TYR A 359 0.44 10.70 -8.73
CA TYR A 359 1.84 10.59 -8.30
C TYR A 359 2.55 9.47 -9.06
N ALA A 360 1.93 8.30 -9.18
CA ALA A 360 2.51 7.17 -9.90
C ALA A 360 2.71 7.48 -11.39
N ASN A 361 1.71 8.07 -12.05
CA ASN A 361 1.78 8.45 -13.45
C ASN A 361 2.91 9.47 -13.74
N ASN A 362 3.24 10.29 -12.75
CA ASN A 362 4.29 11.30 -12.87
C ASN A 362 5.66 10.85 -12.34
N GLY A 363 5.78 9.58 -11.94
CA GLY A 363 7.04 9.04 -11.42
C GLY A 363 7.45 9.63 -10.06
N LYS A 364 6.53 10.22 -9.32
CA LYS A 364 6.77 10.88 -8.03
C LYS A 364 6.48 9.93 -6.87
N THR A 365 7.13 8.78 -6.88
CA THR A 365 6.90 7.73 -5.89
C THR A 365 8.23 7.19 -5.36
N MET A 366 8.17 6.61 -4.18
CA MET A 366 9.23 5.76 -3.65
C MET A 366 8.63 4.38 -3.34
N PRO A 367 9.43 3.30 -3.43
CA PRO A 367 8.90 1.95 -3.24
C PRO A 367 8.51 1.68 -1.80
N TRP A 368 7.59 0.74 -1.63
CA TRP A 368 7.37 0.08 -0.34
C TRP A 368 8.43 -1.00 -0.17
N VAL A 369 9.23 -0.88 0.85
CA VAL A 369 10.27 -1.88 1.15
C VAL A 369 10.03 -2.59 2.49
N PHE A 370 9.00 -2.17 3.23
CA PHE A 370 8.72 -2.71 4.56
C PHE A 370 8.29 -4.19 4.54
N MET A 371 7.79 -4.69 3.41
CA MET A 371 7.49 -6.11 3.27
C MET A 371 8.75 -6.98 3.24
N GLY A 372 9.92 -6.36 3.06
CA GLY A 372 11.22 -7.00 3.14
C GLY A 372 11.92 -6.87 4.48
N TYR A 373 11.33 -6.18 5.45
CA TYR A 373 11.94 -6.07 6.79
C TYR A 373 11.98 -7.44 7.48
N PRO A 374 12.88 -7.64 8.44
CA PRO A 374 12.81 -8.83 9.30
C PRO A 374 11.42 -8.92 9.94
N SER A 375 10.89 -10.14 10.05
CA SER A 375 9.52 -10.37 10.53
C SER A 375 9.25 -9.71 11.89
N GLY A 376 8.22 -8.86 11.94
CA GLY A 376 7.82 -8.16 13.15
C GLY A 376 8.75 -7.03 13.60
N TRP A 377 9.91 -6.87 12.97
CA TRP A 377 10.92 -5.90 13.37
C TRP A 377 10.42 -4.46 13.26
N GLY A 378 9.75 -4.12 12.16
CA GLY A 378 9.30 -2.73 11.95
C GLY A 378 8.35 -2.27 13.04
N GLU A 379 7.35 -3.06 13.38
CA GLU A 379 6.37 -2.70 14.39
C GLU A 379 6.87 -2.92 15.81
N ASN A 380 7.42 -4.11 16.10
CA ASN A 380 7.73 -4.51 17.46
C ASN A 380 9.05 -3.98 17.98
N VAL A 381 9.98 -3.60 17.11
CA VAL A 381 11.25 -2.97 17.49
C VAL A 381 11.21 -1.48 17.20
N VAL A 382 11.19 -1.09 15.93
CA VAL A 382 11.31 0.34 15.59
C VAL A 382 10.05 1.12 15.99
N GLY A 383 8.87 0.59 15.72
CA GLY A 383 7.61 1.24 16.14
C GLY A 383 7.53 1.39 17.66
N ALA A 384 7.90 0.34 18.40
CA ALA A 384 7.96 0.40 19.86
C ALA A 384 9.00 1.44 20.36
N ASP A 385 10.16 1.52 19.70
CA ASP A 385 11.20 2.48 20.05
C ASP A 385 10.79 3.91 19.70
N ILE A 386 10.05 4.12 18.62
CA ILE A 386 9.48 5.43 18.29
C ILE A 386 8.55 5.91 19.40
N GLN A 387 7.73 5.01 19.96
CA GLN A 387 6.87 5.36 21.10
C GLN A 387 7.72 5.83 22.30
N LYS A 388 8.81 5.15 22.57
CA LYS A 388 9.74 5.54 23.65
C LYS A 388 10.44 6.87 23.33
N TYR A 389 10.80 7.10 22.09
CA TYR A 389 11.36 8.37 21.65
C TYR A 389 10.36 9.52 21.89
N LEU A 390 9.10 9.32 21.53
CA LEU A 390 8.05 10.33 21.71
C LEU A 390 7.76 10.62 23.18
N ASP A 391 7.85 9.63 24.06
CA ASP A 391 7.62 9.85 25.50
C ASP A 391 8.89 10.29 26.25
N GLY A 392 10.00 10.42 25.56
CA GLY A 392 11.25 10.89 26.15
C GLY A 392 12.09 9.83 26.85
N SER A 393 11.67 8.55 26.82
CA SER A 393 12.40 7.47 27.50
C SER A 393 13.53 6.86 26.69
N MET A 394 13.66 7.23 25.42
CA MET A 394 14.72 6.74 24.53
C MET A 394 15.23 7.88 23.65
N SER A 395 16.53 8.01 23.49
CA SER A 395 17.11 8.97 22.57
C SER A 395 17.01 8.49 21.13
N TRP A 396 17.03 9.41 20.17
CA TRP A 396 17.06 9.04 18.76
C TRP A 396 18.31 8.24 18.40
N GLU A 397 19.46 8.62 18.98
CA GLU A 397 20.70 7.90 18.75
C GLU A 397 20.61 6.43 19.17
N ASP A 398 20.00 6.16 20.34
CA ASP A 398 19.80 4.79 20.82
C ASP A 398 18.79 4.04 19.95
N LEU A 399 17.76 4.70 19.47
CA LEU A 399 16.79 4.12 18.53
C LEU A 399 17.50 3.66 17.25
N VAL A 400 18.36 4.51 16.69
CA VAL A 400 19.12 4.19 15.46
C VAL A 400 20.03 2.98 15.69
N LYS A 401 20.78 2.99 16.80
CA LYS A 401 21.67 1.87 17.14
C LYS A 401 20.92 0.57 17.32
N ASN A 402 19.78 0.62 18.00
CA ASN A 402 18.96 -0.55 18.22
C ASN A 402 18.34 -1.10 16.91
N ALA A 403 17.93 -0.22 16.03
CA ALA A 403 17.42 -0.61 14.71
C ALA A 403 18.49 -1.36 13.92
N GLN A 404 19.71 -0.83 13.87
CA GLN A 404 20.83 -1.45 13.16
C GLN A 404 21.23 -2.80 13.78
N LYS A 405 21.31 -2.84 15.09
CA LYS A 405 21.68 -4.06 15.84
C LYS A 405 20.67 -5.19 15.62
N THR A 406 19.39 -4.88 15.81
CA THR A 406 18.33 -5.89 15.70
C THR A 406 18.12 -6.36 14.28
N TRP A 407 18.27 -5.49 13.28
CA TRP A 407 18.25 -5.92 11.89
C TRP A 407 19.32 -6.97 11.61
N ALA A 408 20.57 -6.70 12.01
CA ALA A 408 21.68 -7.61 11.80
C ALA A 408 21.47 -8.95 12.53
N GLU A 409 20.97 -8.90 13.77
CA GLU A 409 20.66 -10.10 14.55
C GLU A 409 19.63 -10.99 13.86
N GLU A 410 18.57 -10.40 13.32
CA GLU A 410 17.51 -11.15 12.62
C GLU A 410 17.97 -11.76 11.30
N ARG A 411 19.08 -11.28 10.74
CA ARG A 411 19.64 -11.73 9.45
C ARG A 411 20.80 -12.69 9.57
N GLU A 412 21.15 -13.09 10.79
CA GLU A 412 22.19 -14.09 11.05
C GLU A 412 21.80 -15.49 10.58
#